data_276ef6fa40822a004c53f7dcaa22deba
#
_entry.id   276ef6fa40822a004c53f7dcaa22deba
#
_cell.length_a   1.000
_cell.length_b   1.000
_cell.length_c   1.000
_cell.angle_alpha   90.00
_cell.angle_beta   90.00
_cell.angle_gamma   90.00
#
_symmetry.space_group_name_H-M   'P 1'
#
loop_
_entity.id
_entity.type
_entity.pdbx_description
1 polymer ?
#
loop_
_entity_poly.entity_id
_entity_poly.type
_entity_poly.pdbx_seq_one_letter_code
_entity_poly.pdbx_strand_id
1 'polypeptide(L)'
;PIFPNERIHLERNSNTIAMRMVDLISPIGKGQRGMIVSQPKSGKTTLLKQIANAVTENNPEMHLMILLIDERPEEVTDIKESITGDNVEVIYSTFDELPERHKRVSEMVIERAKRLVEQKQDVIILLDSITRLARAYNMTVQASGRTLSGGLDPAALHMPKRFFGAAR
;
A
#
# COMPACT_ATOMS: atom_id res chain seq x y z
N PRO A 1 20.67 0.82 -8.50
CA PRO A 1 19.74 0.65 -7.38
C PRO A 1 20.05 1.71 -6.33
N ILE A 2 19.03 2.47 -5.95
CA ILE A 2 19.17 3.42 -4.85
C ILE A 2 18.97 2.62 -3.57
N PHE A 3 19.97 2.64 -2.68
CA PHE A 3 19.82 2.06 -1.36
C PHE A 3 19.04 3.03 -0.46
N PRO A 4 18.14 2.55 0.41
CA PRO A 4 17.36 3.39 1.32
C PRO A 4 18.25 3.90 2.46
N ASN A 5 19.03 4.95 2.21
CA ASN A 5 19.98 5.51 3.16
C ASN A 5 19.31 6.36 4.26
N GLU A 6 18.10 6.84 4.01
CA GLU A 6 17.33 7.68 4.94
C GLU A 6 16.20 6.85 5.54
N ARG A 7 16.31 6.58 6.84
CA ARG A 7 15.35 5.78 7.58
C ARG A 7 14.10 6.59 7.92
N ILE A 8 12.95 5.95 7.81
CA ILE A 8 11.68 6.46 8.31
C ILE A 8 11.47 5.88 9.71
N HIS A 9 11.48 6.72 10.73
CA HIS A 9 11.26 6.31 12.12
C HIS A 9 9.76 6.19 12.38
N LEU A 10 9.33 5.03 12.87
CA LEU A 10 7.94 4.74 13.21
C LEU A 10 7.71 4.78 14.72
N GLU A 11 8.74 4.52 15.53
CA GLU A 11 8.64 4.57 16.99
C GLU A 11 8.29 5.99 17.45
N ARG A 12 7.35 6.07 18.37
CA ARG A 12 6.86 7.31 18.99
C ARG A 12 7.06 7.21 20.50
N ASN A 13 7.07 8.35 21.19
CA ASN A 13 7.20 8.43 22.64
C ASN A 13 6.06 7.75 23.43
N SER A 14 5.00 7.34 22.79
CA SER A 14 3.89 6.59 23.37
C SER A 14 3.92 5.12 22.91
N ASN A 15 4.22 4.25 23.78
CA ASN A 15 3.97 2.80 23.95
C ASN A 15 3.48 1.94 22.76
N THR A 16 3.81 2.23 21.52
CA THR A 16 3.48 1.35 20.40
C THR A 16 4.58 0.31 20.21
N ILE A 17 4.49 -0.80 20.96
CA ILE A 17 5.44 -1.93 20.87
C ILE A 17 5.60 -2.40 19.42
N ALA A 18 4.50 -2.44 18.66
CA ALA A 18 4.53 -2.87 17.27
C ALA A 18 5.42 -1.97 16.40
N MET A 19 5.35 -0.65 16.53
CA MET A 19 6.20 0.29 15.77
C MET A 19 7.66 0.17 16.14
N ARG A 20 7.94 0.01 17.44
CA ARG A 20 9.29 -0.27 17.91
C ARG A 20 9.86 -1.58 17.37
N MET A 21 9.02 -2.63 17.30
CA MET A 21 9.43 -3.91 16.72
C MET A 21 9.73 -3.78 15.24
N VAL A 22 8.88 -3.06 14.48
CA VAL A 22 9.15 -2.80 13.05
C VAL A 22 10.46 -2.05 12.88
N ASP A 23 10.68 -1.02 13.65
CA ASP A 23 11.91 -0.22 13.60
C ASP A 23 13.18 -1.00 13.92
N LEU A 24 13.10 -2.00 14.80
CA LEU A 24 14.25 -2.82 15.21
C LEU A 24 14.51 -4.00 14.25
N ILE A 25 13.44 -4.68 13.79
CA ILE A 25 13.56 -5.93 13.05
C ILE A 25 13.50 -5.71 11.53
N SER A 26 12.69 -4.76 11.09
CA SER A 26 12.43 -4.49 9.67
C SER A 26 12.33 -2.99 9.42
N PRO A 27 13.40 -2.22 9.65
CA PRO A 27 13.39 -0.77 9.45
C PRO A 27 13.03 -0.41 8.00
N ILE A 28 12.24 0.64 7.85
CA ILE A 28 11.78 1.14 6.56
C ILE A 28 12.57 2.40 6.20
N GLY A 29 13.09 2.46 4.99
CA GLY A 29 13.80 3.64 4.47
C GLY A 29 13.12 4.20 3.22
N LYS A 30 13.44 5.45 2.89
CA LYS A 30 12.96 6.10 1.66
C LYS A 30 13.44 5.33 0.42
N GLY A 31 12.53 5.02 -0.50
CA GLY A 31 12.80 4.18 -1.66
C GLY A 31 12.73 2.67 -1.40
N GLN A 32 12.39 2.24 -0.18
CA GLN A 32 12.25 0.84 0.17
C GLN A 32 10.83 0.33 -0.13
N ARG A 33 10.77 -0.96 -0.46
CA ARG A 33 9.53 -1.72 -0.59
C ARG A 33 9.44 -2.72 0.55
N GLY A 34 8.31 -2.72 1.26
CA GLY A 34 8.01 -3.66 2.32
C GLY A 34 6.76 -4.48 1.98
N MET A 35 6.69 -5.70 2.48
CA MET A 35 5.51 -6.55 2.34
C MET A 35 5.12 -7.12 3.71
N ILE A 36 3.86 -6.93 4.08
CA ILE A 36 3.27 -7.53 5.28
C ILE A 36 2.54 -8.79 4.84
N VAL A 37 3.08 -9.94 5.24
CA VAL A 37 2.48 -11.25 4.97
C VAL A 37 1.84 -11.76 6.25
N SER A 38 0.53 -11.98 6.21
CA SER A 38 -0.22 -12.41 7.38
C SER A 38 -1.45 -13.22 7.00
N GLN A 39 -1.90 -14.05 7.92
CA GLN A 39 -3.18 -14.74 7.78
C GLN A 39 -4.36 -13.75 7.89
N PRO A 40 -5.53 -14.10 7.34
CA PRO A 40 -6.74 -13.30 7.58
C PRO A 40 -7.01 -13.11 9.08
N LYS A 41 -7.51 -11.93 9.47
CA LYS A 41 -7.85 -11.58 10.88
C LYS A 41 -6.66 -11.61 11.87
N SER A 42 -5.42 -11.45 11.39
CA SER A 42 -4.21 -11.44 12.23
C SER A 42 -3.74 -10.03 12.64
N GLY A 43 -4.58 -9.01 12.44
CA GLY A 43 -4.24 -7.63 12.80
C GLY A 43 -3.49 -6.82 11.74
N LYS A 44 -3.47 -7.29 10.48
CA LYS A 44 -2.81 -6.58 9.36
C LYS A 44 -3.30 -5.14 9.23
N THR A 45 -4.61 -4.91 9.22
CA THR A 45 -5.21 -3.58 9.11
C THR A 45 -4.85 -2.69 10.30
N THR A 46 -4.80 -3.27 11.51
CA THR A 46 -4.36 -2.55 12.71
C THR A 46 -2.91 -2.10 12.58
N LEU A 47 -2.03 -2.99 12.14
CA LEU A 47 -0.61 -2.66 11.91
C LEU A 47 -0.47 -1.58 10.84
N LEU A 48 -1.22 -1.66 9.76
CA LEU A 48 -1.21 -0.67 8.68
C LEU A 48 -1.65 0.72 9.18
N LYS A 49 -2.71 0.78 10.00
CA LYS A 49 -3.15 2.03 10.65
C LYS A 49 -2.09 2.61 11.58
N GLN A 50 -1.42 1.77 12.35
CA GLN A 50 -0.34 2.20 13.24
C GLN A 50 0.85 2.77 12.47
N ILE A 51 1.23 2.13 11.35
CA ILE A 51 2.27 2.64 10.45
C ILE A 51 1.84 3.99 9.86
N ALA A 52 0.61 4.09 9.36
CA ALA A 52 0.09 5.32 8.79
C ALA A 52 0.13 6.48 9.80
N ASN A 53 -0.37 6.27 11.01
CA ASN A 53 -0.35 7.28 12.07
C ASN A 53 1.09 7.65 12.49
N ALA A 54 1.98 6.67 12.58
CA ALA A 54 3.39 6.92 12.90
C ALA A 54 4.06 7.78 11.81
N VAL A 55 3.79 7.50 10.54
CA VAL A 55 4.31 8.30 9.42
C VAL A 55 3.78 9.73 9.47
N THR A 56 2.48 9.92 9.65
CA THR A 56 1.88 11.26 9.66
C THR A 56 2.35 12.11 10.83
N GLU A 57 2.64 11.50 11.97
CA GLU A 57 3.12 12.24 13.15
C GLU A 57 4.62 12.50 13.13
N ASN A 58 5.44 11.53 12.68
CA ASN A 58 6.90 11.68 12.69
C ASN A 58 7.42 12.38 11.41
N ASN A 59 6.67 12.31 10.31
CA ASN A 59 7.06 12.85 9.01
C ASN A 59 5.86 13.55 8.35
N PRO A 60 5.33 14.63 8.91
CA PRO A 60 4.12 15.31 8.42
C PRO A 60 4.28 15.90 7.02
N GLU A 61 5.52 16.12 6.57
CA GLU A 61 5.85 16.61 5.22
C GLU A 61 5.73 15.52 4.14
N MET A 62 5.75 14.24 4.51
CA MET A 62 5.62 13.13 3.57
C MET A 62 4.17 12.99 3.11
N HIS A 63 3.99 12.77 1.81
CA HIS A 63 2.68 12.44 1.25
C HIS A 63 2.36 10.96 1.51
N LEU A 64 1.31 10.71 2.28
CA LEU A 64 0.81 9.37 2.58
C LEU A 64 -0.41 9.05 1.73
N MET A 65 -0.29 8.08 0.84
CA MET A 65 -1.39 7.56 0.04
C MET A 65 -1.78 6.18 0.55
N ILE A 66 -3.03 6.01 0.96
CA ILE A 66 -3.56 4.71 1.39
C ILE A 66 -4.48 4.21 0.29
N LEU A 67 -4.09 3.11 -0.34
CA LEU A 67 -4.84 2.49 -1.43
C LEU A 67 -5.51 1.22 -0.95
N LEU A 68 -6.85 1.24 -0.93
CA LEU A 68 -7.70 0.13 -0.51
C LEU A 68 -8.37 -0.47 -1.73
N ILE A 69 -8.08 -1.74 -2.02
CA ILE A 69 -8.63 -2.46 -3.17
C ILE A 69 -9.51 -3.61 -2.70
N ASP A 70 -10.75 -3.62 -3.20
CA ASP A 70 -11.74 -4.68 -2.91
C ASP A 70 -12.03 -4.77 -1.40
N GLU A 71 -12.04 -3.63 -0.71
CA GLU A 71 -12.37 -3.52 0.72
C GLU A 71 -13.85 -3.19 0.93
N ARG A 72 -14.33 -3.47 2.14
CA ARG A 72 -15.70 -3.13 2.53
C ARG A 72 -15.83 -1.63 2.82
N PRO A 73 -16.98 -1.00 2.49
CA PRO A 73 -17.19 0.42 2.77
C PRO A 73 -16.97 0.83 4.22
N GLU A 74 -17.33 -0.05 5.17
CA GLU A 74 -17.13 0.17 6.61
C GLU A 74 -15.64 0.26 6.97
N GLU A 75 -14.81 -0.61 6.37
CA GLU A 75 -13.36 -0.61 6.59
C GLU A 75 -12.70 0.63 5.99
N VAL A 76 -13.22 1.10 4.85
CA VAL A 76 -12.77 2.36 4.22
C VAL A 76 -13.10 3.56 5.13
N THR A 77 -14.30 3.60 5.68
CA THR A 77 -14.73 4.67 6.60
C THR A 77 -13.88 4.68 7.86
N ASP A 78 -13.68 3.51 8.46
CA ASP A 78 -12.84 3.35 9.65
C ASP A 78 -11.40 3.83 9.44
N ILE A 79 -10.81 3.54 8.28
CA ILE A 79 -9.46 4.03 7.95
C ILE A 79 -9.45 5.55 7.76
N LYS A 80 -10.44 6.12 7.06
CA LYS A 80 -10.57 7.57 6.86
C LYS A 80 -10.70 8.35 8.17
N GLU A 81 -11.45 7.79 9.13
CA GLU A 81 -11.65 8.41 10.43
C GLU A 81 -10.45 8.24 11.38
N SER A 82 -9.73 7.12 11.22
CA SER A 82 -8.60 6.76 12.10
C SER A 82 -7.30 7.46 11.72
N ILE A 83 -7.16 7.94 10.49
CA ILE A 83 -5.91 8.50 9.97
C ILE A 83 -6.18 9.90 9.44
N THR A 84 -5.65 10.89 10.13
CA THR A 84 -5.82 12.31 9.79
C THR A 84 -4.47 12.97 9.58
N GLY A 85 -4.39 13.89 8.62
CA GLY A 85 -3.21 14.66 8.31
C GLY A 85 -3.40 15.47 7.03
N ASP A 86 -2.68 16.58 6.90
CA ASP A 86 -2.80 17.50 5.76
C ASP A 86 -2.33 16.85 4.44
N ASN A 87 -1.37 15.92 4.52
CA ASN A 87 -0.79 15.22 3.38
C ASN A 87 -1.24 13.74 3.31
N VAL A 88 -2.45 13.42 3.77
CA VAL A 88 -3.00 12.07 3.75
C VAL A 88 -4.11 11.97 2.73
N GLU A 89 -3.99 10.98 1.84
CA GLU A 89 -5.03 10.65 0.86
C GLU A 89 -5.46 9.19 1.02
N VAL A 90 -6.75 8.96 1.25
CA VAL A 90 -7.33 7.60 1.24
C VAL A 90 -8.07 7.41 -0.08
N ILE A 91 -7.53 6.53 -0.91
CA ILE A 91 -8.04 6.20 -2.24
C ILE A 91 -8.51 4.76 -2.21
N TYR A 92 -9.69 4.48 -2.73
CA TYR A 92 -10.29 3.17 -2.59
C TYR A 92 -11.14 2.77 -3.79
N SER A 93 -11.34 1.46 -3.90
CA SER A 93 -12.32 0.83 -4.75
C SER A 93 -12.92 -0.33 -3.96
N THR A 94 -14.23 -0.27 -3.70
CA THR A 94 -14.93 -1.20 -2.82
C THR A 94 -15.28 -2.53 -3.51
N PHE A 95 -15.60 -3.54 -2.73
CA PHE A 95 -15.80 -4.93 -3.20
C PHE A 95 -16.96 -5.10 -4.21
N ASP A 96 -17.90 -4.17 -4.22
CA ASP A 96 -19.05 -4.12 -5.14
C ASP A 96 -18.72 -3.51 -6.52
N GLU A 97 -17.51 -2.97 -6.67
CA GLU A 97 -17.07 -2.38 -7.94
C GLU A 97 -16.44 -3.44 -8.87
N LEU A 98 -16.44 -3.14 -10.16
CA LEU A 98 -15.88 -4.02 -11.18
C LEU A 98 -14.34 -4.11 -11.09
N PRO A 99 -13.74 -5.25 -11.48
CA PRO A 99 -12.28 -5.42 -11.48
C PRO A 99 -11.51 -4.37 -12.29
N GLU A 100 -12.10 -3.88 -13.38
CA GLU A 100 -11.53 -2.80 -14.19
C GLU A 100 -11.36 -1.51 -13.41
N ARG A 101 -12.27 -1.23 -12.45
CA ARG A 101 -12.15 -0.05 -11.59
C ARG A 101 -11.00 -0.20 -10.60
N HIS A 102 -10.83 -1.39 -10.01
CA HIS A 102 -9.68 -1.68 -9.15
C HIS A 102 -8.35 -1.42 -9.85
N LYS A 103 -8.22 -1.86 -11.10
CA LYS A 103 -7.06 -1.61 -11.95
C LYS A 103 -6.86 -0.11 -12.19
N ARG A 104 -7.90 0.56 -12.67
CA ARG A 104 -7.84 1.99 -13.01
C ARG A 104 -7.44 2.84 -11.81
N VAL A 105 -8.02 2.59 -10.65
CA VAL A 105 -7.69 3.30 -9.41
C VAL A 105 -6.23 3.09 -9.03
N SER A 106 -5.72 1.86 -9.11
CA SER A 106 -4.32 1.58 -8.80
C SER A 106 -3.35 2.27 -9.76
N GLU A 107 -3.66 2.30 -11.05
CA GLU A 107 -2.86 2.99 -12.07
C GLU A 107 -2.84 4.51 -11.83
N MET A 108 -4.00 5.10 -11.48
CA MET A 108 -4.08 6.51 -11.13
C MET A 108 -3.23 6.87 -9.90
N VAL A 109 -3.22 6.01 -8.87
CA VAL A 109 -2.41 6.24 -7.66
C VAL A 109 -0.93 6.26 -8.01
N ILE A 110 -0.45 5.34 -8.82
CA ILE A 110 0.96 5.30 -9.25
C ILE A 110 1.32 6.55 -10.06
N GLU A 111 0.48 6.96 -11.01
CA GLU A 111 0.75 8.16 -11.81
C GLU A 111 0.74 9.43 -10.95
N ARG A 112 -0.18 9.52 -9.98
CA ARG A 112 -0.19 10.63 -9.02
C ARG A 112 1.08 10.64 -8.16
N ALA A 113 1.48 9.49 -7.63
CA ALA A 113 2.70 9.36 -6.82
C ALA A 113 3.94 9.80 -7.63
N LYS A 114 4.06 9.39 -8.89
CA LYS A 114 5.15 9.85 -9.77
C LYS A 114 5.18 11.37 -9.91
N ARG A 115 4.03 12.01 -10.10
CA ARG A 115 3.95 13.47 -10.21
C ARG A 115 4.41 14.20 -8.94
N LEU A 116 4.06 13.66 -7.77
CA LEU A 116 4.52 14.18 -6.48
C LEU A 116 6.04 14.03 -6.33
N VAL A 117 6.58 12.87 -6.71
CA VAL A 117 8.03 12.64 -6.68
C VAL A 117 8.78 13.54 -7.67
N GLU A 118 8.25 13.78 -8.87
CA GLU A 118 8.80 14.76 -9.83
C GLU A 118 8.86 16.19 -9.24
N GLN A 119 7.94 16.50 -8.32
CA GLN A 119 7.93 17.74 -7.54
C GLN A 119 8.84 17.69 -6.30
N LYS A 120 9.67 16.66 -6.17
CA LYS A 120 10.59 16.42 -5.04
C LYS A 120 9.88 16.22 -3.71
N GLN A 121 8.66 15.70 -3.74
CA GLN A 121 7.94 15.29 -2.54
C GLN A 121 8.20 13.81 -2.24
N ASP A 122 8.41 13.51 -0.97
CA ASP A 122 8.50 12.13 -0.51
C ASP A 122 7.11 11.52 -0.40
N VAL A 123 6.92 10.34 -0.97
CA VAL A 123 5.63 9.65 -1.04
C VAL A 123 5.73 8.27 -0.43
N ILE A 124 4.80 7.96 0.45
CA ILE A 124 4.56 6.60 0.94
C ILE A 124 3.22 6.10 0.41
N ILE A 125 3.20 4.88 -0.13
CA ILE A 125 1.96 4.20 -0.53
C ILE A 125 1.77 2.98 0.35
N LEU A 126 0.66 2.93 1.09
CA LEU A 126 0.20 1.76 1.83
C LEU A 126 -0.91 1.09 1.02
N LEU A 127 -0.65 -0.11 0.53
CA LEU A 127 -1.61 -0.87 -0.28
C LEU A 127 -2.22 -2.03 0.51
N ASP A 128 -3.51 -2.02 0.68
CA ASP A 128 -4.31 -3.14 1.16
C ASP A 128 -5.34 -3.55 0.10
N SER A 129 -5.13 -4.63 -0.64
CA SER A 129 -3.97 -5.50 -0.63
C SER A 129 -3.50 -5.84 -2.07
N ILE A 130 -2.22 -6.12 -2.20
CA ILE A 130 -1.64 -6.54 -3.48
C ILE A 130 -2.25 -7.87 -3.98
N THR A 131 -2.69 -8.74 -3.07
CA THR A 131 -3.38 -9.99 -3.40
C THR A 131 -4.69 -9.73 -4.14
N ARG A 132 -5.50 -8.80 -3.66
CA ARG A 132 -6.77 -8.42 -4.28
C ARG A 132 -6.55 -7.69 -5.61
N LEU A 133 -5.53 -6.86 -5.68
CA LEU A 133 -5.12 -6.22 -6.93
C LEU A 133 -4.72 -7.25 -7.98
N ALA A 134 -3.91 -8.25 -7.60
CA ALA A 134 -3.53 -9.34 -8.50
C ALA A 134 -4.74 -10.14 -8.99
N ARG A 135 -5.72 -10.41 -8.13
CA ARG A 135 -7.00 -11.06 -8.53
C ARG A 135 -7.79 -10.22 -9.53
N ALA A 136 -7.88 -8.91 -9.33
CA ALA A 136 -8.56 -8.01 -10.26
C ALA A 136 -7.91 -8.07 -11.66
N TYR A 137 -6.58 -8.06 -11.73
CA TYR A 137 -5.86 -8.23 -12.98
C TYR A 137 -6.11 -9.61 -13.59
N ASN A 138 -6.16 -10.68 -12.78
CA ASN A 138 -6.44 -12.04 -13.25
C ASN A 138 -7.81 -12.19 -13.91
N MET A 139 -8.80 -11.43 -13.46
CA MET A 139 -10.14 -11.43 -14.03
C MET A 139 -10.25 -10.64 -15.33
N THR A 140 -9.29 -9.79 -15.63
CA THR A 140 -9.37 -8.82 -16.74
C THR A 140 -8.32 -9.02 -17.83
N VAL A 141 -7.28 -9.82 -17.59
CA VAL A 141 -6.28 -10.14 -18.62
C VAL A 141 -6.73 -11.28 -19.50
N GLN A 142 -6.28 -11.27 -20.75
CA GLN A 142 -6.47 -12.40 -21.64
C GLN A 142 -5.68 -13.61 -21.13
N ALA A 143 -6.34 -14.75 -21.02
CA ALA A 143 -5.72 -15.99 -20.55
C ALA A 143 -4.51 -16.38 -21.40
N SER A 144 -3.36 -16.62 -20.77
CA SER A 144 -2.12 -17.07 -21.44
C SER A 144 -2.11 -18.58 -21.72
N GLY A 145 -3.10 -19.32 -21.20
CA GLY A 145 -3.13 -20.78 -21.25
C GLY A 145 -2.25 -21.46 -20.20
N ARG A 146 -1.60 -20.69 -19.34
CA ARG A 146 -0.80 -21.19 -18.22
C ARG A 146 -1.42 -20.76 -16.89
N THR A 147 -1.39 -21.63 -15.90
CA THR A 147 -1.95 -21.34 -14.57
C THR A 147 -0.90 -21.62 -13.51
N LEU A 148 -0.67 -20.63 -12.65
CA LEU A 148 0.15 -20.75 -11.47
C LEU A 148 -0.66 -21.30 -10.29
N SER A 149 0.01 -21.64 -9.18
CA SER A 149 -0.67 -22.01 -7.94
C SER A 149 -1.66 -20.91 -7.51
N GLY A 150 -2.84 -21.34 -7.01
CA GLY A 150 -3.90 -20.41 -6.63
C GLY A 150 -4.75 -19.86 -7.80
N GLY A 151 -4.67 -20.46 -8.99
CA GLY A 151 -5.51 -20.09 -10.13
C GLY A 151 -5.14 -18.77 -10.81
N LEU A 152 -3.90 -18.29 -10.62
CA LEU A 152 -3.41 -17.03 -11.21
C LEU A 152 -2.76 -17.29 -12.58
N ASP A 153 -3.11 -16.47 -13.57
CA ASP A 153 -2.40 -16.43 -14.84
C ASP A 153 -1.10 -15.63 -14.67
N PRO A 154 0.04 -16.11 -15.22
CA PRO A 154 1.29 -15.35 -15.21
C PRO A 154 1.19 -13.92 -15.73
N ALA A 155 0.35 -13.69 -16.76
CA ALA A 155 0.10 -12.37 -17.33
C ALA A 155 -0.53 -11.40 -16.33
N ALA A 156 -1.35 -11.91 -15.41
CA ALA A 156 -2.00 -11.11 -14.37
C ALA A 156 -1.04 -10.50 -13.36
N LEU A 157 0.14 -11.10 -13.18
CA LEU A 157 1.14 -10.64 -12.21
C LEU A 157 2.01 -9.50 -12.72
N HIS A 158 2.00 -9.23 -14.01
CA HIS A 158 2.89 -8.22 -14.61
C HIS A 158 2.65 -6.81 -14.03
N MET A 159 1.41 -6.36 -14.00
CA MET A 159 1.07 -5.02 -13.50
C MET A 159 1.20 -4.87 -11.97
N PRO A 160 0.74 -5.83 -11.14
CA PRO A 160 1.02 -5.80 -9.71
C PRO A 160 2.52 -5.78 -9.38
N LYS A 161 3.35 -6.53 -10.11
CA LYS A 161 4.81 -6.48 -9.98
C LYS A 161 5.37 -5.10 -10.36
N ARG A 162 4.86 -4.51 -11.45
CA ARG A 162 5.26 -3.17 -11.88
C ARG A 162 4.84 -2.12 -10.87
N PHE A 163 3.64 -2.23 -10.30
CA PHE A 163 3.18 -1.37 -9.21
C PHE A 163 4.14 -1.44 -8.02
N PHE A 164 4.40 -2.65 -7.51
CA PHE A 164 5.31 -2.86 -6.38
C PHE A 164 6.75 -2.45 -6.71
N GLY A 165 7.16 -2.61 -7.96
CA GLY A 165 8.48 -2.23 -8.45
C GLY A 165 8.68 -0.73 -8.70
N ALA A 166 7.61 0.07 -8.67
CA ALA A 166 7.70 1.51 -8.96
C ALA A 166 8.36 2.32 -7.84
N ALA A 167 8.37 1.81 -6.60
CA ALA A 167 9.09 2.43 -5.49
C ALA A 167 10.60 2.25 -5.67
N ARG A 168 11.30 3.37 -5.79
CA ARG A 168 12.77 3.45 -5.91
C ARG A 168 13.30 4.66 -5.19
#